data_9cd9cadafeb8f87b9ad96ec46e2a7090
#
_entry.id   9cd9cadafeb8f87b9ad96ec46e2a7090
#
_cell.length_a   1.000
_cell.length_b   1.000
_cell.length_c   1.000
_cell.angle_alpha   90.00
_cell.angle_beta   90.00
_cell.angle_gamma   90.00
#
_symmetry.space_group_name_H-M   'P 1'
#
loop_
_entity.id
_entity.type
_entity.pdbx_description
1 polymer ?
#
loop_
_entity_poly.entity_id
_entity_poly.type
_entity_poly.pdbx_seq_one_letter_code
_entity_poly.pdbx_strand_id
1 'polypeptide(L)'
;MSAMGILKHPDVYTAAVNGSGVTDWRHYDTIYTERYMSTPQLNPDGYDIGRATREDYVKNFKDAGGHLLIMHGMVDDNVHPNNAFQLIDALDKGGAPYESRFFPNNGHGLGRGAGSTQWEFFDRVLQPQFRGRRISL
;
A
#
# COMPACT_ATOMS: atom_id res chain seq x y z
N MET A 1 -0.41 -4.07 5.26
CA MET A 1 -1.48 -3.49 6.14
C MET A 1 -1.87 -2.07 5.71
N SER A 2 -0.92 -1.16 5.46
CA SER A 2 -1.24 0.27 5.14
C SER A 2 -2.10 0.46 3.90
N ALA A 3 -1.79 -0.21 2.77
CA ALA A 3 -2.64 -0.14 1.57
C ALA A 3 -4.06 -0.62 1.86
N MET A 4 -4.20 -1.74 2.56
CA MET A 4 -5.51 -2.27 2.94
C MET A 4 -6.30 -1.31 3.83
N GLY A 5 -5.62 -0.65 4.77
CA GLY A 5 -6.23 0.35 5.66
C GLY A 5 -6.86 1.50 4.87
N ILE A 6 -6.07 2.16 4.00
CA ILE A 6 -6.55 3.33 3.27
C ILE A 6 -7.56 2.98 2.17
N LEU A 7 -7.42 1.83 1.51
CA LEU A 7 -8.35 1.40 0.46
C LEU A 7 -9.70 0.97 1.03
N LYS A 8 -9.69 0.29 2.17
CA LYS A 8 -10.91 -0.20 2.83
C LYS A 8 -11.60 0.87 3.69
N HIS A 9 -10.80 1.75 4.32
CA HIS A 9 -11.30 2.77 5.25
C HIS A 9 -10.75 4.17 4.90
N PRO A 10 -11.04 4.68 3.70
CA PRO A 10 -10.57 6.00 3.26
C PRO A 10 -11.25 7.16 4.01
N ASP A 11 -12.33 6.89 4.72
CA ASP A 11 -12.99 7.81 5.65
C ASP A 11 -12.16 8.07 6.92
N VAL A 12 -11.27 7.14 7.28
CA VAL A 12 -10.41 7.22 8.46
C VAL A 12 -8.99 7.67 8.09
N TYR A 13 -8.46 7.19 6.97
CA TYR A 13 -7.07 7.40 6.55
C TYR A 13 -6.99 8.30 5.33
N THR A 14 -6.35 9.46 5.48
CA THR A 14 -6.14 10.44 4.39
C THR A 14 -4.92 10.11 3.53
N ALA A 15 -3.87 9.56 4.15
CA ALA A 15 -2.62 9.23 3.47
C ALA A 15 -2.03 7.93 4.01
N ALA A 16 -1.39 7.15 3.14
CA ALA A 16 -0.70 5.93 3.53
C ALA A 16 0.56 5.67 2.68
N VAL A 17 1.51 4.96 3.27
CA VAL A 17 2.67 4.41 2.57
C VAL A 17 2.64 2.90 2.66
N ASN A 18 2.67 2.23 1.52
CA ASN A 18 2.79 0.78 1.39
C ASN A 18 4.23 0.41 1.02
N GLY A 19 5.03 0.08 2.02
CA GLY A 19 6.42 -0.37 1.84
C GLY A 19 6.51 -1.89 1.87
N SER A 20 6.99 -2.52 0.81
CA SER A 20 7.18 -3.98 0.67
C SER A 20 5.99 -4.79 1.16
N GLY A 21 4.76 -4.31 0.91
CA GLY A 21 3.55 -4.89 1.48
C GLY A 21 2.98 -6.03 0.66
N VAL A 22 2.48 -7.07 1.35
CA VAL A 22 1.60 -8.08 0.74
C VAL A 22 0.27 -7.41 0.43
N THR A 23 -0.16 -7.48 -0.82
CA THR A 23 -1.41 -6.89 -1.32
C THR A 23 -2.48 -7.93 -1.64
N ASP A 24 -2.04 -9.18 -1.82
CA ASP A 24 -2.89 -10.35 -1.94
C ASP A 24 -2.18 -11.55 -1.29
N TRP A 25 -2.80 -12.16 -0.29
CA TRP A 25 -2.22 -13.25 0.47
C TRP A 25 -2.04 -14.54 -0.32
N ARG A 26 -2.64 -14.66 -1.50
CA ARG A 26 -2.37 -15.75 -2.45
C ARG A 26 -0.98 -15.69 -3.06
N HIS A 27 -0.30 -14.55 -2.94
CA HIS A 27 1.04 -14.28 -3.46
C HIS A 27 2.11 -14.21 -2.35
N TYR A 28 1.81 -14.74 -1.19
CA TYR A 28 2.76 -14.90 -0.10
C TYR A 28 3.00 -16.39 0.22
N ASP A 29 4.03 -16.72 1.01
CA ASP A 29 4.38 -18.10 1.29
C ASP A 29 3.26 -18.85 2.03
N THR A 30 3.16 -20.16 1.77
CA THR A 30 2.09 -21.01 2.31
C THR A 30 2.26 -21.30 3.79
N ILE A 31 3.51 -21.38 4.26
CA ILE A 31 3.81 -21.70 5.66
C ILE A 31 3.23 -20.62 6.59
N TYR A 32 3.42 -19.37 6.24
CA TYR A 32 2.85 -18.26 7.00
C TYR A 32 1.35 -18.10 6.74
N THR A 33 0.96 -18.04 5.48
CA THR A 33 -0.41 -17.66 5.08
C THR A 33 -1.43 -18.71 5.49
N GLU A 34 -1.17 -19.99 5.21
CA GLU A 34 -2.10 -21.07 5.51
C GLU A 34 -2.27 -21.31 7.02
N ARG A 35 -1.24 -21.00 7.81
CA ARG A 35 -1.33 -21.06 9.27
C ARG A 35 -2.41 -20.16 9.84
N TYR A 36 -2.63 -18.99 9.24
CA TYR A 36 -3.53 -17.96 9.77
C TYR A 36 -4.85 -17.84 8.98
N MET A 37 -4.84 -18.21 7.70
CA MET A 37 -5.96 -18.03 6.80
C MET A 37 -6.51 -19.35 6.23
N SER A 38 -5.90 -20.50 6.56
CA SER A 38 -6.18 -21.77 5.87
C SER A 38 -5.79 -21.67 4.38
N THR A 39 -6.26 -22.60 3.53
CA THR A 39 -5.99 -22.54 2.10
C THR A 39 -7.01 -21.65 1.38
N PRO A 40 -6.68 -21.10 0.19
CA PRO A 40 -7.63 -20.33 -0.61
C PRO A 40 -8.91 -21.13 -0.97
N GLN A 41 -8.80 -22.45 -1.10
CA GLN A 41 -9.93 -23.33 -1.41
C GLN A 41 -10.90 -23.50 -0.22
N LEU A 42 -10.36 -23.48 1.01
CA LEU A 42 -11.15 -23.64 2.23
C LEU A 42 -11.65 -22.31 2.80
N ASN A 43 -11.03 -21.19 2.43
CA ASN A 43 -11.39 -19.84 2.89
C ASN A 43 -11.36 -18.82 1.74
N PRO A 44 -12.10 -19.04 0.65
CA PRO A 44 -12.05 -18.13 -0.52
C PRO A 44 -12.49 -16.70 -0.17
N ASP A 45 -13.48 -16.55 0.70
CA ASP A 45 -14.00 -15.23 1.11
C ASP A 45 -12.96 -14.44 1.92
N GLY A 46 -12.21 -15.09 2.81
CA GLY A 46 -11.15 -14.46 3.58
C GLY A 46 -10.04 -13.93 2.69
N TYR A 47 -9.63 -14.69 1.69
CA TYR A 47 -8.64 -14.27 0.70
C TYR A 47 -9.16 -13.14 -0.18
N ASP A 48 -10.41 -13.17 -0.60
CA ASP A 48 -10.99 -12.10 -1.40
C ASP A 48 -11.13 -10.79 -0.61
N ILE A 49 -11.67 -10.85 0.60
CA ILE A 49 -11.78 -9.67 1.49
C ILE A 49 -10.39 -9.13 1.86
N GLY A 50 -9.39 -10.01 1.97
CA GLY A 50 -8.02 -9.68 2.36
C GLY A 50 -7.14 -9.10 1.25
N ARG A 51 -7.61 -9.01 0.00
CA ARG A 51 -6.81 -8.44 -1.09
C ARG A 51 -7.07 -6.94 -1.28
N ALA A 52 -5.98 -6.16 -1.37
CA ALA A 52 -6.06 -4.72 -1.58
C ALA A 52 -6.48 -4.33 -3.01
N THR A 53 -6.46 -5.28 -3.94
CA THR A 53 -6.77 -5.08 -5.37
C THR A 53 -8.26 -5.15 -5.71
N ARG A 54 -9.15 -5.20 -4.73
CA ARG A 54 -10.61 -5.22 -4.98
C ARG A 54 -11.08 -3.92 -5.61
N GLU A 55 -11.93 -4.04 -6.61
CA GLU A 55 -12.49 -2.90 -7.36
C GLU A 55 -13.29 -1.95 -6.46
N ASP A 56 -14.08 -2.48 -5.53
CA ASP A 56 -14.86 -1.67 -4.59
C ASP A 56 -13.96 -0.87 -3.63
N TYR A 57 -12.84 -1.46 -3.15
CA TYR A 57 -11.88 -0.75 -2.32
C TYR A 57 -11.14 0.35 -3.08
N VAL A 58 -10.71 0.07 -4.31
CA VAL A 58 -10.06 1.04 -5.21
C VAL A 58 -11.01 2.20 -5.51
N LYS A 59 -12.28 1.90 -5.80
CA LYS A 59 -13.31 2.92 -6.04
C LYS A 59 -13.52 3.81 -4.82
N ASN A 60 -13.69 3.23 -3.64
CA ASN A 60 -13.90 3.99 -2.40
C ASN A 60 -12.71 4.91 -2.10
N PHE A 61 -11.49 4.42 -2.27
CA PHE A 61 -10.26 5.22 -2.10
C PHE A 61 -10.21 6.40 -3.09
N LYS A 62 -10.50 6.16 -4.36
CA LYS A 62 -10.56 7.20 -5.39
C LYS A 62 -11.58 8.28 -5.03
N ASP A 63 -12.80 7.86 -4.69
CA ASP A 63 -13.91 8.77 -4.39
C ASP A 63 -13.63 9.62 -3.14
N ALA A 64 -12.87 9.11 -2.20
CA ALA A 64 -12.46 9.82 -0.99
C ALA A 64 -11.29 10.80 -1.21
N GLY A 65 -10.58 10.74 -2.33
CA GLY A 65 -9.43 11.60 -2.61
C GLY A 65 -8.21 11.35 -1.73
N GLY A 66 -7.99 10.11 -1.32
CA GLY A 66 -6.84 9.71 -0.50
C GLY A 66 -5.50 9.78 -1.24
N HIS A 67 -4.41 9.73 -0.47
CA HIS A 67 -3.04 9.74 -0.99
C HIS A 67 -2.33 8.43 -0.65
N LEU A 68 -1.81 7.73 -1.67
CA LEU A 68 -1.10 6.46 -1.49
C LEU A 68 0.27 6.52 -2.15
N LEU A 69 1.31 6.21 -1.37
CA LEU A 69 2.66 5.96 -1.89
C LEU A 69 2.96 4.46 -1.79
N ILE A 70 3.35 3.87 -2.92
CA ILE A 70 3.77 2.47 -3.02
C ILE A 70 5.29 2.44 -3.17
N MET A 71 5.96 1.75 -2.24
CA MET A 71 7.42 1.57 -2.28
C MET A 71 7.76 0.09 -2.27
N HIS A 72 8.68 -0.34 -3.15
CA HIS A 72 9.11 -1.73 -3.19
C HIS A 72 10.57 -1.88 -3.63
N GLY A 73 11.27 -2.84 -3.02
CA GLY A 73 12.60 -3.26 -3.45
C GLY A 73 12.50 -4.27 -4.58
N MET A 74 13.25 -4.04 -5.67
CA MET A 74 13.12 -4.90 -6.87
C MET A 74 13.79 -6.27 -6.71
N VAL A 75 14.67 -6.44 -5.71
CA VAL A 75 15.29 -7.73 -5.35
C VAL A 75 14.74 -8.28 -4.03
N ASP A 76 13.49 -7.94 -3.69
CA ASP A 76 12.79 -8.45 -2.52
C ASP A 76 12.45 -9.94 -2.72
N ASP A 77 13.12 -10.79 -1.96
CA ASP A 77 12.97 -12.25 -1.96
C ASP A 77 11.99 -12.77 -0.90
N ASN A 78 11.47 -11.88 -0.06
CA ASN A 78 10.46 -12.17 0.94
C ASN A 78 9.04 -11.87 0.40
N VAL A 79 8.78 -10.62 0.07
CA VAL A 79 7.53 -10.19 -0.59
C VAL A 79 7.83 -9.80 -2.02
N HIS A 80 7.55 -10.69 -2.94
CA HIS A 80 7.88 -10.46 -4.35
C HIS A 80 7.27 -9.15 -4.88
N PRO A 81 8.01 -8.35 -5.70
CA PRO A 81 7.54 -7.07 -6.26
C PRO A 81 6.22 -7.14 -7.02
N ASN A 82 5.84 -8.33 -7.47
CA ASN A 82 4.54 -8.56 -8.12
C ASN A 82 3.35 -8.10 -7.27
N ASN A 83 3.47 -8.13 -5.93
CA ASN A 83 2.44 -7.57 -5.04
C ASN A 83 2.22 -6.08 -5.31
N ALA A 84 3.29 -5.30 -5.47
CA ALA A 84 3.20 -3.88 -5.80
C ALA A 84 2.63 -3.67 -7.21
N PHE A 85 3.05 -4.45 -8.19
CA PHE A 85 2.57 -4.33 -9.57
C PHE A 85 1.09 -4.65 -9.72
N GLN A 86 0.58 -5.66 -9.03
CA GLN A 86 -0.85 -5.98 -9.03
C GLN A 86 -1.70 -4.89 -8.38
N LEU A 87 -1.20 -4.28 -7.30
CA LEU A 87 -1.88 -3.14 -6.70
C LEU A 87 -1.92 -1.95 -7.66
N ILE A 88 -0.81 -1.65 -8.32
CA ILE A 88 -0.71 -0.58 -9.32
C ILE A 88 -1.69 -0.84 -10.48
N ASP A 89 -1.71 -2.05 -11.03
CA ASP A 89 -2.64 -2.43 -12.11
C ASP A 89 -4.11 -2.24 -11.70
N ALA A 90 -4.45 -2.59 -10.46
CA ALA A 90 -5.81 -2.39 -9.94
C ALA A 90 -6.16 -0.91 -9.79
N LEU A 91 -5.22 -0.08 -9.31
CA LEU A 91 -5.39 1.37 -9.17
C LEU A 91 -5.54 2.04 -10.55
N ASP A 92 -4.70 1.66 -11.52
CA ASP A 92 -4.75 2.16 -12.89
C ASP A 92 -6.09 1.83 -13.57
N LYS A 93 -6.54 0.57 -13.47
CA LYS A 93 -7.85 0.13 -13.98
C LYS A 93 -9.02 0.89 -13.35
N GLY A 94 -8.93 1.17 -12.06
CA GLY A 94 -9.92 1.98 -11.34
C GLY A 94 -9.79 3.48 -11.57
N GLY A 95 -8.73 3.95 -12.23
CA GLY A 95 -8.40 5.36 -12.39
C GLY A 95 -8.17 6.08 -11.05
N ALA A 96 -7.62 5.37 -10.06
CA ALA A 96 -7.32 5.90 -8.75
C ALA A 96 -5.88 6.45 -8.69
N PRO A 97 -5.64 7.63 -8.09
CA PRO A 97 -4.32 8.23 -8.04
C PRO A 97 -3.42 7.52 -7.04
N TYR A 98 -2.14 7.39 -7.37
CA TYR A 98 -1.09 6.90 -6.47
C TYR A 98 0.26 7.47 -6.88
N GLU A 99 1.25 7.32 -6.00
CA GLU A 99 2.65 7.53 -6.29
C GLU A 99 3.41 6.23 -6.09
N SER A 100 4.50 6.02 -6.83
CA SER A 100 5.34 4.83 -6.66
C SER A 100 6.82 5.15 -6.64
N ARG A 101 7.56 4.42 -5.81
CA ARG A 101 9.03 4.49 -5.74
C ARG A 101 9.60 3.07 -5.65
N PHE A 102 10.30 2.65 -6.70
CA PHE A 102 10.99 1.37 -6.73
C PHE A 102 12.50 1.55 -6.45
N PHE A 103 13.05 0.61 -5.69
CA PHE A 103 14.47 0.60 -5.31
C PHE A 103 15.17 -0.59 -6.00
N PRO A 104 15.86 -0.37 -7.13
CA PRO A 104 16.34 -1.46 -8.01
C PRO A 104 17.26 -2.47 -7.32
N ASN A 105 18.09 -2.02 -6.40
CA ASN A 105 19.11 -2.85 -5.75
C ASN A 105 18.79 -3.18 -4.29
N ASN A 106 17.54 -2.97 -3.85
CA ASN A 106 17.14 -3.20 -2.48
C ASN A 106 16.12 -4.34 -2.37
N GLY A 107 16.25 -5.11 -1.28
CA GLY A 107 15.32 -6.14 -0.88
C GLY A 107 14.18 -5.60 -0.01
N HIS A 108 13.67 -6.44 0.88
CA HIS A 108 12.51 -6.16 1.73
C HIS A 108 12.64 -4.90 2.60
N GLY A 109 13.84 -4.59 3.08
CA GLY A 109 14.12 -3.42 3.92
C GLY A 109 14.19 -2.08 3.20
N LEU A 110 14.01 -2.02 1.87
CA LEU A 110 14.02 -0.82 1.01
C LEU A 110 15.31 0.04 1.07
N GLY A 111 16.19 -0.17 2.04
CA GLY A 111 17.47 0.52 2.18
C GLY A 111 17.39 1.99 2.61
N ARG A 112 18.56 2.68 2.49
CA ARG A 112 18.68 4.11 2.80
C ARG A 112 17.84 4.93 1.81
N GLY A 113 17.21 5.94 2.22
CA GLY A 113 16.37 6.80 1.37
C GLY A 113 14.89 6.45 1.38
N ALA A 114 14.49 5.25 1.81
CA ALA A 114 13.07 4.93 1.98
C ALA A 114 12.41 5.84 3.03
N GLY A 115 13.11 6.08 4.14
CA GLY A 115 12.64 6.97 5.20
C GLY A 115 12.44 8.41 4.71
N SER A 116 13.42 9.00 4.01
CA SER A 116 13.29 10.36 3.47
C SER A 116 12.15 10.45 2.46
N THR A 117 12.00 9.47 1.58
CA THR A 117 10.88 9.41 0.63
C THR A 117 9.52 9.39 1.32
N GLN A 118 9.37 8.64 2.42
CA GLN A 118 8.13 8.63 3.22
C GLN A 118 7.86 9.99 3.85
N TRP A 119 8.86 10.61 4.48
CA TRP A 119 8.71 11.91 5.12
C TRP A 119 8.36 13.01 4.12
N GLU A 120 9.03 13.07 2.98
CA GLU A 120 8.73 14.00 1.89
C GLU A 120 7.29 13.83 1.37
N PHE A 121 6.84 12.59 1.22
CA PHE A 121 5.46 12.30 0.84
C PHE A 121 4.48 12.84 1.87
N PHE A 122 4.59 12.48 3.15
CA PHE A 122 3.67 12.94 4.18
C PHE A 122 3.71 14.45 4.38
N ASP A 123 4.91 15.05 4.36
CA ASP A 123 5.07 16.50 4.46
C ASP A 123 4.31 17.22 3.35
N ARG A 124 4.37 16.72 2.14
CA ARG A 124 3.71 17.31 0.98
C ARG A 124 2.18 17.13 1.00
N VAL A 125 1.69 15.94 1.34
CA VAL A 125 0.25 15.64 1.24
C VAL A 125 -0.55 16.06 2.48
N LEU A 126 0.09 16.20 3.65
CA LEU A 126 -0.57 16.56 4.91
C LEU A 126 -0.41 18.05 5.29
N GLN A 127 0.55 18.76 4.73
CA GLN A 127 0.84 20.16 5.07
C GLN A 127 -0.23 21.22 4.76
N PRO A 128 -1.17 21.07 3.83
CA PRO A 128 -2.18 22.09 3.60
C PRO A 128 -2.96 22.50 4.86
N GLN A 129 -3.03 21.63 5.86
CA GLN A 129 -3.74 21.90 7.10
C GLN A 129 -2.89 22.65 8.15
N PHE A 130 -1.56 22.74 7.98
CA PHE A 130 -0.65 23.35 8.96
C PHE A 130 -0.01 24.66 8.50
N ARG A 131 -0.15 25.07 7.24
CA ARG A 131 0.46 26.29 6.70
C ARG A 131 -0.09 27.62 7.33
N GLY A 132 -1.08 27.54 8.22
CA GLY A 132 -1.65 28.70 8.91
C GLY A 132 -1.11 29.01 10.30
N ARG A 133 -0.26 28.15 10.88
CA ARG A 133 0.33 28.42 12.23
C ARG A 133 1.83 28.58 12.12
N ARG A 134 2.29 29.81 11.81
CA ARG A 134 3.63 30.24 12.23
C ARG A 134 3.63 30.24 13.76
N ILE A 135 4.33 29.31 14.36
CA ILE A 135 4.73 29.43 15.77
C ILE A 135 5.81 30.52 15.78
N SER A 136 5.45 31.72 16.22
CA SER A 136 6.43 32.74 16.58
C SER A 136 7.12 32.24 17.86
N LEU A 137 8.38 31.90 17.76
CA LEU A 137 9.29 31.74 18.90
C LEU A 137 9.75 33.12 19.35
#